data_5e2341daf3841d5281e97e5eb422941c
#
_entry.id   5e2341daf3841d5281e97e5eb422941c
#
_cell.length_a   1.000
_cell.length_b   1.000
_cell.length_c   1.000
_cell.angle_alpha   90.00
_cell.angle_beta   90.00
_cell.angle_gamma   90.00
#
_symmetry.space_group_name_H-M   'P 1'
#
loop_
_entity.id
_entity.type
_entity.pdbx_description
1 polymer ?
#
loop_
_entity_poly.entity_id
_entity_poly.type
_entity_poly.pdbx_seq_one_letter_code
_entity_poly.pdbx_strand_id
1 'polypeptide(L)'
;MHDMHDMHMNHGDHDMMMHGGHMMHMGNMKQKLIVSVILTIPIILLSPMMGMALPFTITGIPGQNWLVLVLGSILFFYGGTPFFNGARGELQSKQPAMMTLITMGIVVAYFYSLYATIMNALHPHAMIMDFFWELATLIDIMLLGHLIEMNAVMKAGSAVDALANLVPKAAHRRQHDEHYQDTPIDELDLGDVVLVKENERVPVDGRVLTGMPTLDESLLTGESVGVMKHEGDHVVGGALNSNTPFTMTVAKQAQDGFLAQVQQLVTRAQQAKTKSETLADRVAGWLFYAATIIGILALVVWTVIHGFAFALPIAVTVFIIACPHALGLAIPLVVARLTGIAAQQGLLIQNRPALEQVNQLRYALMDKTGTLTAGNFKVQQVLTTTDAMTADEILQTAAALEQGSTHPLATSLLQAVTGDLPTVMHQETIPGAGVTGMIGDDYFA
;
A
#
# COMPACT_ATOMS: atom_id res chain seq x y z
N MET A 1 22.07 14.37 19.91
CA MET A 1 22.32 13.07 20.55
C MET A 1 21.02 12.61 21.15
N HIS A 2 20.24 11.84 20.39
CA HIS A 2 19.08 11.10 20.88
C HIS A 2 19.15 9.72 20.26
N ASP A 3 19.19 8.74 21.12
CA ASP A 3 19.33 7.33 20.83
C ASP A 3 18.25 6.84 19.86
N MET A 4 18.63 6.41 18.66
CA MET A 4 17.82 5.53 17.84
C MET A 4 18.10 4.10 18.30
N HIS A 5 17.19 3.54 19.06
CA HIS A 5 17.16 2.14 19.39
C HIS A 5 16.88 1.31 18.12
N ASP A 6 17.74 0.33 17.89
CA ASP A 6 17.63 -0.73 16.91
C ASP A 6 16.24 -1.39 16.96
N MET A 7 15.44 -1.21 15.91
CA MET A 7 14.25 -2.03 15.67
C MET A 7 14.63 -3.20 14.77
N HIS A 8 14.92 -4.34 15.37
CA HIS A 8 14.89 -5.63 14.67
C HIS A 8 13.49 -5.84 14.07
N MET A 9 13.36 -5.75 12.75
CA MET A 9 12.14 -6.12 12.03
C MET A 9 12.01 -7.65 12.04
N ASN A 10 11.08 -8.14 12.84
CA ASN A 10 10.71 -9.55 12.89
C ASN A 10 9.64 -9.83 11.82
N HIS A 11 9.68 -10.98 11.16
CA HIS A 11 8.83 -11.42 10.04
C HIS A 11 7.29 -11.47 10.29
N GLY A 12 6.77 -10.73 11.28
CA GLY A 12 5.34 -10.57 11.58
C GLY A 12 4.74 -9.22 11.19
N ASP A 13 5.49 -8.33 10.51
CA ASP A 13 5.12 -6.91 10.34
C ASP A 13 4.11 -6.60 9.20
N HIS A 14 3.66 -7.60 8.43
CA HIS A 14 2.66 -7.38 7.37
C HIS A 14 1.28 -6.91 7.88
N ASP A 15 1.02 -6.99 9.18
CA ASP A 15 -0.24 -6.57 9.80
C ASP A 15 -0.20 -5.16 10.44
N MET A 16 0.92 -4.43 10.29
CA MET A 16 1.05 -3.09 10.88
C MET A 16 0.88 -1.97 9.85
N MET A 17 0.02 -1.02 10.14
CA MET A 17 -0.16 0.20 9.36
C MET A 17 0.03 1.45 10.18
N MET A 18 0.70 2.46 9.59
CA MET A 18 0.79 3.79 10.13
C MET A 18 -0.47 4.59 9.77
N HIS A 19 -1.34 4.84 10.74
CA HIS A 19 -2.49 5.72 10.56
C HIS A 19 -2.39 6.89 11.56
N GLY A 20 -2.42 8.12 11.07
CA GLY A 20 -2.32 9.31 11.92
C GLY A 20 -1.04 9.41 12.76
N GLY A 21 0.07 8.79 12.33
CA GLY A 21 1.35 8.81 13.06
C GLY A 21 1.53 7.68 14.10
N HIS A 22 0.60 6.71 14.17
CA HIS A 22 0.71 5.56 15.08
C HIS A 22 0.69 4.24 14.30
N MET A 23 1.57 3.28 14.70
CA MET A 23 1.52 1.90 14.20
C MET A 23 0.32 1.17 14.81
N MET A 24 -0.61 0.72 13.99
CA MET A 24 -1.76 -0.09 14.42
C MET A 24 -1.69 -1.49 13.82
N HIS A 25 -1.83 -2.51 14.67
CA HIS A 25 -1.95 -3.90 14.26
C HIS A 25 -3.38 -4.23 13.84
N MET A 26 -3.58 -4.77 12.64
CA MET A 26 -4.89 -5.15 12.13
C MET A 26 -5.57 -6.23 12.99
N GLY A 27 -4.83 -7.21 13.46
CA GLY A 27 -5.36 -8.25 14.36
C GLY A 27 -5.99 -7.66 15.62
N ASN A 28 -5.38 -6.63 16.18
CA ASN A 28 -5.87 -5.92 17.35
C ASN A 28 -7.17 -5.12 17.06
N MET A 29 -7.27 -4.48 15.88
CA MET A 29 -8.48 -3.74 15.47
C MET A 29 -9.67 -4.68 15.24
N LYS A 30 -9.46 -5.81 14.57
CA LYS A 30 -10.50 -6.83 14.36
C LYS A 30 -11.01 -7.41 15.66
N GLN A 31 -10.11 -7.72 16.59
CA GLN A 31 -10.48 -8.19 17.93
C GLN A 31 -11.29 -7.14 18.70
N LYS A 32 -10.84 -5.87 18.67
CA LYS A 32 -11.57 -4.76 19.32
C LYS A 32 -12.96 -4.61 18.76
N LEU A 33 -13.15 -4.67 17.44
CA LEU A 33 -14.47 -4.60 16.82
C LEU A 33 -15.36 -5.76 17.27
N ILE A 34 -14.87 -7.01 17.24
CA ILE A 34 -15.66 -8.18 17.67
C ILE A 34 -16.10 -8.03 19.12
N VAL A 35 -15.17 -7.70 20.02
CA VAL A 35 -15.48 -7.51 21.45
C VAL A 35 -16.46 -6.35 21.64
N SER A 36 -16.26 -5.23 20.93
CA SER A 36 -17.15 -4.06 21.01
C SER A 36 -18.57 -4.42 20.58
N VAL A 37 -18.74 -5.09 19.44
CA VAL A 37 -20.06 -5.53 18.96
C VAL A 37 -20.74 -6.47 19.95
N ILE A 38 -19.99 -7.43 20.55
CA ILE A 38 -20.53 -8.33 21.58
C ILE A 38 -21.03 -7.55 22.81
N LEU A 39 -20.31 -6.50 23.23
CA LEU A 39 -20.69 -5.65 24.36
C LEU A 39 -21.85 -4.70 24.00
N THR A 40 -21.90 -4.25 22.76
CA THR A 40 -22.94 -3.32 22.25
C THR A 40 -24.31 -3.97 22.21
N ILE A 41 -24.43 -5.26 21.87
CA ILE A 41 -25.72 -5.95 21.82
C ILE A 41 -26.51 -5.83 23.13
N PRO A 42 -25.96 -6.22 24.31
CA PRO A 42 -26.66 -6.05 25.56
C PRO A 42 -26.89 -4.57 25.93
N ILE A 43 -25.99 -3.66 25.60
CA ILE A 43 -26.18 -2.22 25.82
C ILE A 43 -27.43 -1.73 25.06
N ILE A 44 -27.55 -2.08 23.77
CA ILE A 44 -28.69 -1.70 22.93
C ILE A 44 -30.02 -2.28 23.45
N LEU A 45 -29.97 -3.51 23.97
CA LEU A 45 -31.18 -4.15 24.52
C LEU A 45 -31.59 -3.59 25.87
N LEU A 46 -30.68 -3.05 26.66
CA LEU A 46 -30.89 -2.59 28.02
C LEU A 46 -30.97 -1.05 28.16
N SER A 47 -30.44 -0.27 27.20
CA SER A 47 -30.47 1.20 27.25
C SER A 47 -31.43 1.75 26.21
N PRO A 48 -32.27 2.75 26.56
CA PRO A 48 -33.17 3.39 25.60
C PRO A 48 -32.37 4.33 24.67
N MET A 49 -32.70 4.35 23.40
CA MET A 49 -32.12 5.29 22.43
C MET A 49 -32.65 6.69 22.68
N MET A 50 -31.81 7.65 23.04
CA MET A 50 -32.20 9.04 23.32
C MET A 50 -33.45 9.15 24.21
N GLY A 51 -33.59 8.27 25.19
CA GLY A 51 -34.74 8.20 26.10
C GLY A 51 -36.00 7.55 25.52
N MET A 52 -35.98 7.12 24.26
CA MET A 52 -37.10 6.38 23.64
C MET A 52 -36.84 4.87 23.76
N ALA A 53 -37.76 4.19 24.45
CA ALA A 53 -37.74 2.72 24.50
C ALA A 53 -38.15 2.17 23.12
N LEU A 54 -37.26 1.47 22.46
CA LEU A 54 -37.55 0.76 21.21
C LEU A 54 -38.32 -0.52 21.50
N PRO A 55 -39.05 -1.10 20.53
CA PRO A 55 -39.91 -2.27 20.76
C PRO A 55 -39.22 -3.50 21.35
N PHE A 56 -37.89 -3.55 21.22
CA PHE A 56 -37.02 -4.63 21.71
C PHE A 56 -36.25 -4.26 22.99
N THR A 57 -36.45 -3.04 23.54
CA THR A 57 -35.74 -2.61 24.76
C THR A 57 -36.32 -3.33 25.96
N ILE A 58 -35.47 -4.03 26.70
CA ILE A 58 -35.83 -4.73 27.92
C ILE A 58 -35.74 -3.73 29.08
N THR A 59 -36.84 -3.46 29.77
CA THR A 59 -36.86 -2.55 30.89
C THR A 59 -37.33 -3.28 32.17
N GLY A 60 -36.96 -2.75 33.33
CA GLY A 60 -37.43 -3.28 34.61
C GLY A 60 -36.56 -4.34 35.26
N ILE A 61 -35.36 -4.58 34.76
CA ILE A 61 -34.38 -5.49 35.44
C ILE A 61 -33.73 -4.73 36.59
N PRO A 62 -33.77 -5.27 37.83
CA PRO A 62 -33.05 -4.65 38.95
C PRO A 62 -31.55 -4.51 38.68
N GLY A 63 -31.02 -3.30 38.86
CA GLY A 63 -29.58 -3.04 38.57
C GLY A 63 -29.21 -2.86 37.11
N GLN A 64 -30.18 -2.79 36.19
CA GLN A 64 -29.97 -2.61 34.75
C GLN A 64 -29.00 -1.46 34.41
N ASN A 65 -29.17 -0.29 35.02
CA ASN A 65 -28.33 0.89 34.76
C ASN A 65 -26.86 0.67 35.15
N TRP A 66 -26.61 -0.08 36.22
CA TRP A 66 -25.26 -0.43 36.65
C TRP A 66 -24.62 -1.44 35.70
N LEU A 67 -25.39 -2.40 35.19
CA LEU A 67 -24.90 -3.35 34.21
C LEU A 67 -24.52 -2.63 32.92
N VAL A 68 -25.36 -1.73 32.42
CA VAL A 68 -25.09 -0.90 31.24
C VAL A 68 -23.85 -0.02 31.44
N LEU A 69 -23.69 0.58 32.64
CA LEU A 69 -22.51 1.36 32.99
C LEU A 69 -21.24 0.53 32.93
N VAL A 70 -21.25 -0.69 33.48
CA VAL A 70 -20.08 -1.58 33.44
C VAL A 70 -19.72 -1.97 32.03
N LEU A 71 -20.70 -2.39 31.23
CA LEU A 71 -20.50 -2.73 29.81
C LEU A 71 -20.00 -1.52 29.00
N GLY A 72 -20.63 -0.36 29.18
CA GLY A 72 -20.23 0.89 28.54
C GLY A 72 -18.84 1.35 28.95
N SER A 73 -18.43 1.13 30.21
CA SER A 73 -17.08 1.42 30.66
C SER A 73 -16.04 0.51 30.02
N ILE A 74 -16.31 -0.79 29.94
CA ILE A 74 -15.41 -1.73 29.23
C ILE A 74 -15.28 -1.30 27.76
N LEU A 75 -16.37 -0.98 27.12
CA LEU A 75 -16.41 -0.53 25.72
C LEU A 75 -15.64 0.77 25.55
N PHE A 76 -15.82 1.75 26.42
CA PHE A 76 -15.12 3.03 26.42
C PHE A 76 -13.59 2.84 26.50
N PHE A 77 -13.10 2.12 27.48
CA PHE A 77 -11.66 1.94 27.70
C PHE A 77 -11.03 0.99 26.68
N TYR A 78 -11.70 -0.08 26.28
CA TYR A 78 -11.15 -1.08 25.35
C TYR A 78 -11.39 -0.69 23.89
N GLY A 79 -12.62 -0.42 23.51
CA GLY A 79 -13.00 -0.05 22.12
C GLY A 79 -12.57 1.35 21.74
N GLY A 80 -12.60 2.30 22.70
CA GLY A 80 -12.22 3.70 22.49
C GLY A 80 -10.71 3.96 22.34
N THR A 81 -9.84 3.04 22.76
CA THR A 81 -8.37 3.24 22.79
C THR A 81 -7.78 3.75 21.46
N PRO A 82 -8.15 3.24 20.27
CA PRO A 82 -7.59 3.73 19.01
C PRO A 82 -7.87 5.22 18.78
N PHE A 83 -9.07 5.65 19.14
CA PHE A 83 -9.51 7.05 18.98
C PHE A 83 -8.78 7.98 19.95
N PHE A 84 -8.61 7.55 21.20
CA PHE A 84 -7.85 8.32 22.21
C PHE A 84 -6.38 8.51 21.79
N ASN A 85 -5.76 7.46 21.27
CA ASN A 85 -4.37 7.55 20.79
C ASN A 85 -4.26 8.47 19.55
N GLY A 86 -5.17 8.35 18.60
CA GLY A 86 -5.24 9.23 17.44
C GLY A 86 -5.45 10.69 17.82
N ALA A 87 -6.43 10.98 18.69
CA ALA A 87 -6.71 12.31 19.18
C ALA A 87 -5.53 12.93 19.92
N ARG A 88 -4.80 12.13 20.72
CA ARG A 88 -3.58 12.60 21.40
C ARG A 88 -2.53 13.07 20.39
N GLY A 89 -2.31 12.36 19.29
CA GLY A 89 -1.40 12.76 18.22
C GLY A 89 -1.83 14.04 17.52
N GLU A 90 -3.13 14.18 17.17
CA GLU A 90 -3.69 15.37 16.56
C GLU A 90 -3.58 16.61 17.48
N LEU A 91 -3.86 16.46 18.76
CA LEU A 91 -3.75 17.53 19.75
C LEU A 91 -2.30 17.94 20.02
N GLN A 92 -1.37 16.99 20.07
CA GLN A 92 0.06 17.28 20.22
C GLN A 92 0.60 18.06 19.02
N SER A 93 0.14 17.76 17.81
CA SER A 93 0.48 18.50 16.58
C SER A 93 -0.29 19.83 16.47
N LYS A 94 -1.18 20.15 17.41
CA LYS A 94 -2.06 21.35 17.41
C LYS A 94 -2.94 21.43 16.17
N GLN A 95 -3.29 20.29 15.59
CA GLN A 95 -4.16 20.17 14.42
C GLN A 95 -5.28 19.20 14.74
N PRO A 96 -6.29 19.61 15.53
CA PRO A 96 -7.42 18.76 15.80
C PRO A 96 -8.12 18.42 14.48
N ALA A 97 -8.40 17.14 14.28
CA ALA A 97 -9.03 16.59 13.10
C ALA A 97 -10.10 15.56 13.50
N MET A 98 -10.31 14.55 12.69
CA MET A 98 -11.37 13.57 12.86
C MET A 98 -11.27 12.79 14.18
N MET A 99 -10.08 12.33 14.56
CA MET A 99 -9.90 11.53 15.79
C MET A 99 -10.21 12.33 17.05
N THR A 100 -9.83 13.60 17.07
CA THR A 100 -10.14 14.52 18.17
C THR A 100 -11.64 14.74 18.32
N LEU A 101 -12.35 14.90 17.20
CA LEU A 101 -13.80 15.13 17.22
C LEU A 101 -14.57 13.88 17.66
N ILE A 102 -14.19 12.70 17.17
CA ILE A 102 -14.76 11.41 17.61
C ILE A 102 -14.53 11.21 19.10
N THR A 103 -13.29 11.41 19.54
CA THR A 103 -12.89 11.27 20.96
C THR A 103 -13.70 12.21 21.85
N MET A 104 -13.93 13.44 21.42
CA MET A 104 -14.78 14.38 22.13
C MET A 104 -16.18 13.83 22.34
N GLY A 105 -16.81 13.31 21.26
CA GLY A 105 -18.15 12.69 21.34
C GLY A 105 -18.17 11.48 22.29
N ILE A 106 -17.19 10.58 22.17
CA ILE A 106 -17.06 9.39 23.03
C ILE A 106 -16.90 9.79 24.50
N VAL A 107 -16.00 10.73 24.81
CA VAL A 107 -15.72 11.20 26.18
C VAL A 107 -16.95 11.89 26.79
N VAL A 108 -17.57 12.81 26.05
CA VAL A 108 -18.75 13.53 26.54
C VAL A 108 -19.93 12.58 26.77
N ALA A 109 -20.19 11.65 25.85
CA ALA A 109 -21.25 10.64 26.00
C ALA A 109 -21.02 9.76 27.23
N TYR A 110 -19.79 9.29 27.45
CA TYR A 110 -19.44 8.44 28.58
C TYR A 110 -19.59 9.15 29.92
N PHE A 111 -18.96 10.31 30.10
CA PHE A 111 -19.02 11.02 31.37
C PHE A 111 -20.41 11.54 31.73
N TYR A 112 -21.18 11.94 30.71
CA TYR A 112 -22.58 12.30 30.93
C TYR A 112 -23.43 11.07 31.33
N SER A 113 -23.25 9.92 30.69
CA SER A 113 -23.98 8.70 31.02
C SER A 113 -23.62 8.18 32.40
N LEU A 114 -22.35 8.33 32.80
CA LEU A 114 -21.90 8.07 34.17
C LEU A 114 -22.61 8.97 35.18
N TYR A 115 -22.69 10.28 34.88
CA TYR A 115 -23.44 11.25 35.71
C TYR A 115 -24.92 10.88 35.77
N ALA A 116 -25.55 10.56 34.64
CA ALA A 116 -26.96 10.18 34.59
C ALA A 116 -27.24 8.91 35.43
N THR A 117 -26.38 7.90 35.32
CA THR A 117 -26.50 6.66 36.11
C THR A 117 -26.42 6.92 37.61
N ILE A 118 -25.44 7.73 38.04
CA ILE A 118 -25.26 8.08 39.47
C ILE A 118 -26.45 8.89 39.98
N MET A 119 -26.91 9.89 39.21
CA MET A 119 -28.04 10.74 39.58
C MET A 119 -29.35 9.95 39.69
N ASN A 120 -29.60 9.04 38.74
CA ASN A 120 -30.77 8.15 38.79
C ASN A 120 -30.72 7.17 39.98
N ALA A 121 -29.52 6.76 40.42
CA ALA A 121 -29.37 5.94 41.61
C ALA A 121 -29.63 6.72 42.91
N LEU A 122 -29.23 8.00 42.97
CA LEU A 122 -29.44 8.89 44.11
C LEU A 122 -30.86 9.46 44.16
N HIS A 123 -31.44 9.72 42.99
CA HIS A 123 -32.80 10.32 42.83
C HIS A 123 -33.64 9.47 41.87
N PRO A 124 -34.29 8.40 42.32
CA PRO A 124 -34.99 7.44 41.46
C PRO A 124 -36.12 8.06 40.60
N HIS A 125 -36.60 9.25 40.96
CA HIS A 125 -37.60 9.98 40.21
C HIS A 125 -37.04 10.96 39.17
N ALA A 126 -35.71 11.13 39.07
CA ALA A 126 -35.10 12.12 38.17
C ALA A 126 -35.17 11.71 36.70
N MET A 127 -35.22 10.39 36.39
CA MET A 127 -35.32 9.82 35.04
C MET A 127 -34.42 10.51 34.02
N ILE A 128 -33.11 10.72 34.37
CA ILE A 128 -32.14 11.34 33.49
C ILE A 128 -31.76 10.32 32.42
N MET A 129 -31.83 10.70 31.15
CA MET A 129 -31.46 9.87 30.02
C MET A 129 -29.95 9.67 30.00
N ASP A 130 -29.49 8.46 29.66
CA ASP A 130 -28.10 8.17 29.34
C ASP A 130 -27.84 8.17 27.82
N PHE A 131 -26.57 8.11 27.41
CA PHE A 131 -26.11 8.04 26.02
C PHE A 131 -25.21 6.82 25.79
N PHE A 132 -25.38 5.72 26.54
CA PHE A 132 -24.60 4.51 26.34
C PHE A 132 -24.91 3.84 24.99
N TRP A 133 -26.14 3.96 24.51
CA TRP A 133 -26.56 3.46 23.20
C TRP A 133 -25.78 4.15 22.08
N GLU A 134 -25.71 5.47 22.12
CA GLU A 134 -24.99 6.31 21.17
C GLU A 134 -23.47 6.09 21.27
N LEU A 135 -22.93 6.00 22.49
CA LEU A 135 -21.54 5.69 22.73
C LEU A 135 -21.13 4.36 22.06
N ALA A 136 -21.95 3.31 22.28
CA ALA A 136 -21.66 1.97 21.79
C ALA A 136 -21.69 1.91 20.26
N THR A 137 -22.75 2.45 19.65
CA THR A 137 -22.90 2.48 18.20
C THR A 137 -21.84 3.35 17.52
N LEU A 138 -21.46 4.47 18.14
CA LEU A 138 -20.39 5.33 17.64
C LEU A 138 -19.04 4.58 17.58
N ILE A 139 -18.67 3.89 18.66
CA ILE A 139 -17.42 3.13 18.71
C ILE A 139 -17.42 2.00 17.67
N ASP A 140 -18.52 1.23 17.56
CA ASP A 140 -18.62 0.12 16.62
C ASP A 140 -18.53 0.57 15.15
N ILE A 141 -19.28 1.60 14.77
CA ILE A 141 -19.29 2.14 13.41
C ILE A 141 -17.87 2.65 13.05
N MET A 142 -17.22 3.33 13.97
CA MET A 142 -15.89 3.87 13.72
C MET A 142 -14.82 2.78 13.65
N LEU A 143 -14.87 1.77 14.51
CA LEU A 143 -13.97 0.60 14.44
C LEU A 143 -14.17 -0.17 13.13
N LEU A 144 -15.43 -0.39 12.71
CA LEU A 144 -15.75 -1.03 11.43
C LEU A 144 -15.20 -0.24 10.25
N GLY A 145 -15.40 1.09 10.26
CA GLY A 145 -14.91 1.96 9.19
C GLY A 145 -13.39 1.90 9.05
N HIS A 146 -12.65 2.02 10.14
CA HIS A 146 -11.20 1.89 10.13
C HIS A 146 -10.72 0.51 9.69
N LEU A 147 -11.41 -0.56 10.08
CA LEU A 147 -11.07 -1.91 9.64
C LEU A 147 -11.26 -2.08 8.12
N ILE A 148 -12.35 -1.54 7.56
CA ILE A 148 -12.60 -1.56 6.11
C ILE A 148 -11.52 -0.76 5.37
N GLU A 149 -11.18 0.41 5.87
CA GLU A 149 -10.11 1.26 5.32
C GLU A 149 -8.76 0.53 5.31
N MET A 150 -8.33 0.00 6.46
CA MET A 150 -7.07 -0.76 6.58
C MET A 150 -7.03 -1.95 5.61
N ASN A 151 -8.10 -2.74 5.53
CA ASN A 151 -8.18 -3.87 4.59
C ASN A 151 -8.05 -3.43 3.12
N ALA A 152 -8.66 -2.30 2.76
CA ALA A 152 -8.61 -1.81 1.39
C ALA A 152 -7.22 -1.28 1.02
N VAL A 153 -6.55 -0.58 1.94
CA VAL A 153 -5.18 -0.09 1.74
C VAL A 153 -4.18 -1.24 1.64
N MET A 154 -4.30 -2.28 2.46
CA MET A 154 -3.40 -3.45 2.40
C MET A 154 -3.55 -4.25 1.11
N LYS A 155 -4.77 -4.44 0.61
CA LYS A 155 -4.98 -5.10 -0.70
C LYS A 155 -4.35 -4.32 -1.85
N ALA A 156 -4.22 -3.01 -1.73
CA ALA A 156 -3.51 -2.18 -2.70
C ALA A 156 -1.98 -2.31 -2.58
N GLY A 157 -1.46 -2.68 -1.41
CA GLY A 157 -0.02 -2.87 -1.15
C GLY A 157 0.56 -4.16 -1.75
N SER A 158 -0.25 -5.18 -2.02
CA SER A 158 0.21 -6.49 -2.50
C SER A 158 0.98 -6.47 -3.83
N ALA A 159 0.80 -5.45 -4.67
CA ALA A 159 1.59 -5.27 -5.88
C ALA A 159 3.05 -4.86 -5.60
N VAL A 160 3.29 -4.19 -4.46
CA VAL A 160 4.65 -3.84 -4.00
C VAL A 160 5.36 -5.06 -3.42
N ASP A 161 4.61 -5.93 -2.75
CA ASP A 161 5.14 -7.20 -2.24
C ASP A 161 5.61 -8.12 -3.39
N ALA A 162 4.96 -8.04 -4.56
CA ALA A 162 5.40 -8.75 -5.74
C ALA A 162 6.79 -8.28 -6.22
N LEU A 163 7.10 -6.98 -6.14
CA LEU A 163 8.44 -6.45 -6.44
C LEU A 163 9.47 -6.88 -5.39
N ALA A 164 9.10 -6.89 -4.12
CA ALA A 164 9.97 -7.37 -3.05
C ALA A 164 10.34 -8.85 -3.19
N ASN A 165 9.43 -9.66 -3.72
CA ASN A 165 9.68 -11.09 -4.00
C ASN A 165 10.64 -11.34 -5.19
N LEU A 166 11.00 -10.31 -5.95
CA LEU A 166 11.99 -10.40 -7.03
C LEU A 166 13.43 -10.35 -6.52
N VAL A 167 13.65 -9.91 -5.28
CA VAL A 167 14.97 -9.89 -4.66
C VAL A 167 15.24 -11.26 -4.03
N PRO A 168 16.40 -11.91 -4.32
CA PRO A 168 16.80 -13.12 -3.62
C PRO A 168 16.90 -12.85 -2.11
N LYS A 169 16.57 -13.83 -1.29
CA LYS A 169 16.69 -13.70 0.18
C LYS A 169 18.12 -13.96 0.67
N ALA A 170 18.93 -14.62 -0.13
CA ALA A 170 20.32 -14.96 0.17
C ALA A 170 21.19 -14.76 -1.06
N ALA A 171 22.46 -14.56 -0.84
CA ALA A 171 23.48 -14.39 -1.84
C ALA A 171 24.68 -15.31 -1.56
N HIS A 172 25.40 -15.75 -2.60
CA HIS A 172 26.58 -16.59 -2.48
C HIS A 172 27.81 -15.71 -2.19
N ARG A 173 28.05 -15.40 -0.91
CA ARG A 173 29.21 -14.58 -0.48
C ARG A 173 30.49 -15.40 -0.46
N ARG A 174 31.57 -14.88 -1.05
CA ARG A 174 32.93 -15.47 -0.99
C ARG A 174 33.52 -15.32 0.41
N GLN A 175 33.95 -16.44 0.98
CA GLN A 175 34.66 -16.48 2.26
C GLN A 175 36.17 -16.36 2.06
N HIS A 176 36.92 -16.23 3.16
CA HIS A 176 38.41 -16.09 3.14
C HIS A 176 39.15 -17.28 2.52
N ASP A 177 38.52 -18.46 2.47
CA ASP A 177 39.06 -19.71 1.90
C ASP A 177 38.61 -19.92 0.43
N GLU A 178 38.11 -18.89 -0.25
CA GLU A 178 37.58 -18.89 -1.62
C GLU A 178 36.31 -19.74 -1.81
N HIS A 179 35.72 -20.30 -0.76
CA HIS A 179 34.43 -20.97 -0.83
C HIS A 179 33.27 -19.94 -0.78
N TYR A 180 32.17 -20.29 -1.44
CA TYR A 180 30.98 -19.49 -1.44
C TYR A 180 29.98 -20.05 -0.42
N GLN A 181 29.47 -19.18 0.45
CA GLN A 181 28.48 -19.51 1.47
C GLN A 181 27.22 -18.68 1.23
N ASP A 182 26.07 -19.35 1.36
CA ASP A 182 24.78 -18.68 1.32
C ASP A 182 24.63 -17.79 2.56
N THR A 183 24.56 -16.49 2.34
CA THR A 183 24.46 -15.46 3.35
C THR A 183 23.17 -14.64 3.09
N PRO A 184 22.36 -14.33 4.11
CA PRO A 184 21.23 -13.40 3.96
C PRO A 184 21.69 -12.08 3.35
N ILE A 185 20.91 -11.51 2.45
CA ILE A 185 21.30 -10.25 1.76
C ILE A 185 21.46 -9.08 2.73
N ASP A 186 20.75 -9.09 3.86
CA ASP A 186 20.84 -8.07 4.91
C ASP A 186 22.17 -8.10 5.70
N GLU A 187 22.92 -9.20 5.59
CA GLU A 187 24.23 -9.40 6.22
C GLU A 187 25.40 -9.13 5.27
N LEU A 188 25.13 -8.64 4.05
CA LEU A 188 26.16 -8.27 3.08
C LEU A 188 26.71 -6.88 3.40
N ASP A 189 28.03 -6.79 3.47
CA ASP A 189 28.75 -5.54 3.67
C ASP A 189 29.28 -4.96 2.34
N LEU A 190 29.57 -3.66 2.36
CA LEU A 190 30.21 -2.98 1.22
C LEU A 190 31.57 -3.59 0.94
N GLY A 191 31.79 -3.95 -0.31
CA GLY A 191 33.04 -4.60 -0.74
C GLY A 191 33.02 -6.12 -0.68
N ASP A 192 32.01 -6.75 -0.14
CA ASP A 192 31.84 -8.21 -0.21
C ASP A 192 31.79 -8.68 -1.66
N VAL A 193 32.41 -9.85 -1.91
CA VAL A 193 32.39 -10.49 -3.22
C VAL A 193 31.31 -11.55 -3.25
N VAL A 194 30.38 -11.43 -4.23
CA VAL A 194 29.24 -12.31 -4.40
C VAL A 194 29.27 -12.97 -5.77
N LEU A 195 29.01 -14.26 -5.82
CA LEU A 195 28.78 -15.02 -7.05
C LEU A 195 27.32 -14.97 -7.43
N VAL A 196 27.05 -14.65 -8.70
CA VAL A 196 25.71 -14.73 -9.31
C VAL A 196 25.75 -15.79 -10.41
N LYS A 197 25.01 -16.87 -10.23
CA LYS A 197 24.98 -17.98 -11.18
C LYS A 197 24.07 -17.64 -12.37
N GLU A 198 24.14 -18.50 -13.39
CA GLU A 198 23.22 -18.45 -14.52
C GLU A 198 21.77 -18.63 -14.05
N ASN A 199 20.84 -17.85 -14.60
CA ASN A 199 19.43 -17.80 -14.22
C ASN A 199 19.17 -17.36 -12.75
N GLU A 200 20.15 -16.80 -12.07
CA GLU A 200 19.97 -16.15 -10.78
C GLU A 200 19.81 -14.63 -10.92
N ARG A 201 19.11 -14.05 -9.97
CA ARG A 201 18.98 -12.60 -9.88
C ARG A 201 20.12 -11.99 -9.08
N VAL A 202 20.59 -10.84 -9.52
CA VAL A 202 21.56 -10.01 -8.80
C VAL A 202 20.99 -9.65 -7.42
N PRO A 203 21.66 -10.00 -6.31
CA PRO A 203 21.06 -9.83 -4.97
C PRO A 203 21.03 -8.38 -4.49
N VAL A 204 22.03 -7.58 -4.79
CA VAL A 204 22.18 -6.17 -4.37
C VAL A 204 22.87 -5.36 -5.47
N ASP A 205 22.83 -4.03 -5.38
CA ASP A 205 23.56 -3.17 -6.31
C ASP A 205 25.07 -3.35 -6.14
N GLY A 206 25.80 -3.47 -7.26
CA GLY A 206 27.24 -3.71 -7.23
C GLY A 206 27.96 -3.38 -8.52
N ARG A 207 29.19 -3.88 -8.63
CA ARG A 207 30.00 -3.81 -9.85
C ARG A 207 30.51 -5.18 -10.22
N VAL A 208 30.54 -5.48 -11.51
CA VAL A 208 31.16 -6.71 -12.03
C VAL A 208 32.64 -6.74 -11.65
N LEU A 209 33.05 -7.82 -10.99
CA LEU A 209 34.43 -8.05 -10.63
C LEU A 209 35.13 -8.95 -11.64
N THR A 210 34.49 -10.07 -12.03
CA THR A 210 34.99 -10.98 -13.07
C THR A 210 33.84 -11.55 -13.86
N GLY A 211 34.06 -11.78 -15.16
CA GLY A 211 33.07 -12.34 -16.07
C GLY A 211 32.45 -11.29 -16.99
N MET A 212 31.67 -11.76 -17.96
CA MET A 212 30.90 -10.91 -18.90
C MET A 212 29.43 -11.38 -18.93
N PRO A 213 28.63 -11.06 -17.90
CA PRO A 213 27.23 -11.47 -17.87
C PRO A 213 26.40 -10.67 -18.85
N THR A 214 25.35 -11.31 -19.37
CA THR A 214 24.23 -10.62 -20.00
C THR A 214 23.09 -10.54 -19.00
N LEU A 215 22.74 -9.33 -18.58
CA LEU A 215 21.73 -9.08 -17.59
C LEU A 215 20.42 -8.61 -18.23
N ASP A 216 19.33 -9.28 -17.92
CA ASP A 216 17.99 -8.81 -18.21
C ASP A 216 17.57 -7.79 -17.15
N GLU A 217 17.60 -6.52 -17.54
CA GLU A 217 17.19 -5.38 -16.72
C GLU A 217 15.75 -4.92 -17.03
N SER A 218 14.95 -5.72 -17.73
CA SER A 218 13.61 -5.36 -18.21
C SER A 218 12.65 -4.92 -17.10
N LEU A 219 12.80 -5.49 -15.92
CA LEU A 219 12.04 -5.08 -14.73
C LEU A 219 12.33 -3.65 -14.27
N LEU A 220 13.49 -3.11 -14.67
CA LEU A 220 13.99 -1.79 -14.24
C LEU A 220 13.83 -0.75 -15.37
N THR A 221 14.15 -1.16 -16.59
CA THR A 221 14.20 -0.28 -17.77
C THR A 221 12.96 -0.43 -18.67
N GLY A 222 12.23 -1.54 -18.56
CA GLY A 222 11.15 -1.90 -19.47
C GLY A 222 11.62 -2.47 -20.80
N GLU A 223 12.94 -2.53 -21.06
CA GLU A 223 13.50 -3.04 -22.29
C GLU A 223 13.89 -4.52 -22.14
N SER A 224 13.32 -5.39 -22.98
CA SER A 224 13.54 -6.84 -22.94
C SER A 224 14.87 -7.31 -23.57
N VAL A 225 15.78 -6.38 -23.87
CA VAL A 225 17.09 -6.71 -24.45
C VAL A 225 18.08 -6.88 -23.32
N GLY A 226 18.69 -8.07 -23.24
CA GLY A 226 19.76 -8.33 -22.29
C GLY A 226 20.95 -7.39 -22.52
N VAL A 227 21.42 -6.74 -21.47
CA VAL A 227 22.56 -5.82 -21.50
C VAL A 227 23.83 -6.57 -21.13
N MET A 228 24.81 -6.64 -22.04
CA MET A 228 26.12 -7.20 -21.74
C MET A 228 26.89 -6.26 -20.83
N LYS A 229 27.42 -6.78 -19.73
CA LYS A 229 28.24 -6.03 -18.75
C LYS A 229 29.69 -6.53 -18.76
N HIS A 230 30.60 -5.61 -18.59
CA HIS A 230 32.05 -5.85 -18.51
C HIS A 230 32.56 -5.64 -17.08
N GLU A 231 33.78 -6.06 -16.81
CA GLU A 231 34.43 -5.78 -15.53
C GLU A 231 34.42 -4.29 -15.19
N GLY A 232 33.99 -3.94 -13.98
CA GLY A 232 33.84 -2.58 -13.50
C GLY A 232 32.46 -1.95 -13.77
N ASP A 233 31.65 -2.54 -14.66
CA ASP A 233 30.32 -2.02 -14.95
C ASP A 233 29.38 -2.16 -13.75
N HIS A 234 28.44 -1.24 -13.66
CA HIS A 234 27.44 -1.24 -12.62
C HIS A 234 26.34 -2.27 -12.90
N VAL A 235 25.98 -3.06 -11.88
CA VAL A 235 24.87 -4.01 -11.90
C VAL A 235 23.86 -3.64 -10.82
N VAL A 236 22.57 -3.80 -11.13
CA VAL A 236 21.47 -3.40 -10.26
C VAL A 236 20.82 -4.64 -9.66
N GLY A 237 20.52 -4.59 -8.36
CA GLY A 237 19.81 -5.65 -7.66
C GLY A 237 18.45 -5.96 -8.31
N GLY A 238 18.16 -7.26 -8.48
CA GLY A 238 16.94 -7.73 -9.14
C GLY A 238 17.07 -8.05 -10.63
N ALA A 239 18.13 -7.58 -11.33
CA ALA A 239 18.41 -7.97 -12.71
C ALA A 239 18.67 -9.48 -12.81
N LEU A 240 18.20 -10.13 -13.89
CA LEU A 240 18.35 -11.57 -14.10
C LEU A 240 19.61 -11.85 -14.93
N ASN A 241 20.52 -12.69 -14.43
CA ASN A 241 21.65 -13.15 -15.21
C ASN A 241 21.21 -14.24 -16.22
N SER A 242 21.30 -13.93 -17.50
CA SER A 242 20.75 -14.78 -18.57
C SER A 242 21.79 -15.75 -19.19
N ASN A 243 23.08 -15.63 -18.88
CA ASN A 243 24.08 -16.43 -19.54
C ASN A 243 25.11 -17.05 -18.58
N THR A 244 26.26 -16.43 -18.37
CA THR A 244 27.39 -17.04 -17.66
C THR A 244 27.47 -16.57 -16.20
N PRO A 245 27.87 -17.44 -15.27
CA PRO A 245 28.17 -17.02 -13.90
C PRO A 245 29.20 -15.90 -13.86
N PHE A 246 29.02 -14.95 -12.96
CA PHE A 246 29.95 -13.86 -12.74
C PHE A 246 30.12 -13.55 -11.26
N THR A 247 31.17 -12.86 -10.91
CA THR A 247 31.35 -12.33 -9.55
C THR A 247 31.18 -10.82 -9.57
N MET A 248 30.65 -10.28 -8.51
CA MET A 248 30.43 -8.85 -8.31
C MET A 248 30.92 -8.41 -6.93
N THR A 249 31.25 -7.13 -6.81
CA THR A 249 31.52 -6.48 -5.53
C THR A 249 30.28 -5.70 -5.11
N VAL A 250 29.86 -5.83 -3.85
CA VAL A 250 28.75 -5.09 -3.29
C VAL A 250 29.08 -3.60 -3.21
N ALA A 251 28.28 -2.76 -3.86
CA ALA A 251 28.47 -1.30 -3.89
C ALA A 251 27.47 -0.55 -3.00
N LYS A 252 26.33 -1.16 -2.69
CA LYS A 252 25.35 -0.63 -1.76
C LYS A 252 24.78 -1.75 -0.90
N GLN A 253 24.45 -1.44 0.36
CA GLN A 253 23.72 -2.37 1.21
C GLN A 253 22.30 -2.61 0.70
N ALA A 254 21.69 -3.74 1.06
CA ALA A 254 20.37 -4.13 0.60
C ALA A 254 19.30 -3.03 0.81
N GLN A 255 19.35 -2.34 1.95
CA GLN A 255 18.44 -1.26 2.32
C GLN A 255 18.62 0.04 1.52
N ASP A 256 19.79 0.26 0.89
CA ASP A 256 20.14 1.45 0.11
C ASP A 256 20.12 1.17 -1.40
N GLY A 257 19.86 -0.07 -1.80
CA GLY A 257 19.79 -0.49 -3.19
C GLY A 257 18.61 0.14 -3.95
N PHE A 258 18.64 0.06 -5.27
CA PHE A 258 17.62 0.63 -6.15
C PHE A 258 16.22 0.11 -5.82
N LEU A 259 16.06 -1.21 -5.66
CA LEU A 259 14.74 -1.80 -5.35
C LEU A 259 14.21 -1.36 -3.98
N ALA A 260 15.08 -1.23 -2.97
CA ALA A 260 14.69 -0.70 -1.67
C ALA A 260 14.25 0.77 -1.76
N GLN A 261 14.93 1.59 -2.57
CA GLN A 261 14.52 2.97 -2.82
C GLN A 261 13.17 3.05 -3.53
N VAL A 262 12.92 2.20 -4.54
CA VAL A 262 11.61 2.11 -5.22
C VAL A 262 10.53 1.71 -4.23
N GLN A 263 10.77 0.69 -3.40
CA GLN A 263 9.82 0.25 -2.37
C GLN A 263 9.52 1.37 -1.37
N GLN A 264 10.52 2.11 -0.90
CA GLN A 264 10.33 3.27 -0.02
C GLN A 264 9.53 4.38 -0.69
N LEU A 265 9.80 4.69 -1.97
CA LEU A 265 9.05 5.69 -2.73
C LEU A 265 7.58 5.29 -2.85
N VAL A 266 7.29 4.03 -3.19
CA VAL A 266 5.92 3.53 -3.30
C VAL A 266 5.22 3.55 -1.94
N THR A 267 5.90 3.11 -0.88
CA THR A 267 5.35 3.14 0.49
C THR A 267 5.02 4.57 0.93
N ARG A 268 5.94 5.52 0.72
CA ARG A 268 5.69 6.95 1.02
C ARG A 268 4.53 7.52 0.20
N ALA A 269 4.44 7.14 -1.07
CA ALA A 269 3.37 7.57 -1.95
C ALA A 269 2.00 7.00 -1.53
N GLN A 270 1.96 5.76 -1.04
CA GLN A 270 0.75 5.14 -0.50
C GLN A 270 0.30 5.77 0.83
N GLN A 271 1.22 6.31 1.63
CA GLN A 271 0.93 7.02 2.87
C GLN A 271 0.51 8.48 2.65
N ALA A 272 0.76 9.05 1.48
CA ALA A 272 0.40 10.42 1.15
C ALA A 272 -1.13 10.57 1.14
N LYS A 273 -1.65 11.51 1.94
CA LYS A 273 -3.07 11.87 1.95
C LYS A 273 -3.49 12.57 0.66
N THR A 274 -4.67 12.27 0.17
CA THR A 274 -5.27 12.98 -0.97
C THR A 274 -5.70 14.40 -0.56
N LYS A 275 -5.99 15.24 -1.55
CA LYS A 275 -6.51 16.60 -1.27
C LYS A 275 -7.86 16.55 -0.55
N SER A 276 -8.72 15.61 -0.94
CA SER A 276 -10.03 15.41 -0.32
C SER A 276 -9.90 14.92 1.13
N GLU A 277 -8.97 14.00 1.43
CA GLU A 277 -8.67 13.58 2.81
C GLU A 277 -8.18 14.76 3.67
N THR A 278 -7.25 15.56 3.13
CA THR A 278 -6.74 16.75 3.83
C THR A 278 -7.83 17.81 4.05
N LEU A 279 -8.74 17.96 3.09
CA LEU A 279 -9.89 18.86 3.24
C LEU A 279 -10.85 18.34 4.31
N ALA A 280 -11.14 17.04 4.34
CA ALA A 280 -12.00 16.41 5.35
C ALA A 280 -11.43 16.60 6.76
N ASP A 281 -10.14 16.40 6.96
CA ASP A 281 -9.46 16.65 8.25
C ASP A 281 -9.60 18.10 8.68
N ARG A 282 -9.43 19.04 7.75
CA ARG A 282 -9.60 20.49 8.03
C ARG A 282 -11.02 20.86 8.41
N VAL A 283 -12.00 20.29 7.69
CA VAL A 283 -13.43 20.49 8.00
C VAL A 283 -13.76 19.87 9.37
N ALA A 284 -13.25 18.68 9.67
CA ALA A 284 -13.42 18.06 10.99
C ALA A 284 -12.82 18.92 12.12
N GLY A 285 -11.65 19.52 11.89
CA GLY A 285 -11.06 20.48 12.81
C GLY A 285 -11.94 21.72 13.04
N TRP A 286 -12.53 22.26 11.98
CA TRP A 286 -13.47 23.39 12.13
C TRP A 286 -14.73 22.99 12.87
N LEU A 287 -15.28 21.79 12.59
CA LEU A 287 -16.43 21.25 13.32
C LEU A 287 -16.12 21.05 14.79
N PHE A 288 -14.90 20.63 15.15
CA PHE A 288 -14.48 20.52 16.54
C PHE A 288 -14.57 21.85 17.28
N TYR A 289 -14.02 22.93 16.71
CA TYR A 289 -14.10 24.26 17.33
C TYR A 289 -15.55 24.78 17.35
N ALA A 290 -16.29 24.61 16.25
CA ALA A 290 -17.68 25.06 16.18
C ALA A 290 -18.55 24.33 17.19
N ALA A 291 -18.45 22.99 17.28
CA ALA A 291 -19.17 22.19 18.25
C ALA A 291 -18.83 22.57 19.70
N THR A 292 -17.54 22.83 19.97
CA THR A 292 -17.10 23.27 21.29
C THR A 292 -17.70 24.63 21.67
N ILE A 293 -17.65 25.59 20.77
CA ILE A 293 -18.22 26.94 21.00
C ILE A 293 -19.74 26.87 21.16
N ILE A 294 -20.43 26.18 20.23
CA ILE A 294 -21.89 26.08 20.24
C ILE A 294 -22.37 25.27 21.47
N GLY A 295 -21.68 24.17 21.81
CA GLY A 295 -22.01 23.35 22.98
C GLY A 295 -21.88 24.10 24.28
N ILE A 296 -20.77 24.88 24.44
CA ILE A 296 -20.59 25.74 25.63
C ILE A 296 -21.64 26.86 25.65
N LEU A 297 -21.92 27.51 24.51
CA LEU A 297 -22.92 28.56 24.42
C LEU A 297 -24.30 28.01 24.77
N ALA A 298 -24.67 26.84 24.23
CA ALA A 298 -25.94 26.17 24.57
C ALA A 298 -26.02 25.86 26.07
N LEU A 299 -24.93 25.35 26.65
CA LEU A 299 -24.87 25.08 28.10
C LEU A 299 -25.13 26.35 28.92
N VAL A 300 -24.45 27.44 28.59
CA VAL A 300 -24.59 28.71 29.32
C VAL A 300 -26.01 29.29 29.15
N VAL A 301 -26.49 29.42 27.93
CA VAL A 301 -27.81 30.03 27.64
C VAL A 301 -28.95 29.23 28.31
N TRP A 302 -28.94 27.90 28.12
CA TRP A 302 -30.02 27.09 28.69
C TRP A 302 -29.92 26.94 30.20
N THR A 303 -28.69 27.01 30.79
CA THR A 303 -28.54 27.06 32.25
C THR A 303 -29.18 28.31 32.84
N VAL A 304 -29.03 29.47 32.18
CA VAL A 304 -29.65 30.74 32.63
C VAL A 304 -31.19 30.70 32.49
N ILE A 305 -31.71 30.06 31.44
CA ILE A 305 -33.17 30.09 31.16
C ILE A 305 -33.92 28.99 31.92
N HIS A 306 -33.38 27.76 31.95
CA HIS A 306 -34.07 26.57 32.47
C HIS A 306 -33.31 25.77 33.54
N GLY A 307 -32.10 26.24 33.87
CA GLY A 307 -31.25 25.57 34.85
C GLY A 307 -30.33 24.52 34.26
N PHE A 308 -29.29 24.16 35.01
CA PHE A 308 -28.18 23.29 34.58
C PHE A 308 -28.64 21.88 34.17
N ALA A 309 -29.57 21.29 34.90
CA ALA A 309 -30.07 19.94 34.63
C ALA A 309 -30.74 19.81 33.24
N PHE A 310 -31.40 20.90 32.77
CA PHE A 310 -31.98 20.98 31.43
C PHE A 310 -30.93 21.28 30.34
N ALA A 311 -29.95 22.12 30.66
CA ALA A 311 -28.95 22.57 29.72
C ALA A 311 -27.94 21.48 29.35
N LEU A 312 -27.57 20.63 30.32
CA LEU A 312 -26.51 19.65 30.17
C LEU A 312 -26.78 18.60 29.07
N PRO A 313 -27.95 17.92 28.98
CA PRO A 313 -28.24 17.01 27.89
C PRO A 313 -28.24 17.68 26.50
N ILE A 314 -28.68 18.92 26.41
CA ILE A 314 -28.66 19.68 25.14
C ILE A 314 -27.22 19.90 24.70
N ALA A 315 -26.33 20.34 25.56
CA ALA A 315 -24.93 20.54 25.24
C ALA A 315 -24.27 19.22 24.82
N VAL A 316 -24.51 18.12 25.54
CA VAL A 316 -24.03 16.79 25.21
C VAL A 316 -24.51 16.35 23.81
N THR A 317 -25.77 16.56 23.51
CA THR A 317 -26.35 16.27 22.20
C THR A 317 -25.64 17.04 21.07
N VAL A 318 -25.29 18.33 21.29
CA VAL A 318 -24.52 19.12 20.32
C VAL A 318 -23.19 18.46 20.01
N PHE A 319 -22.46 18.01 21.04
CA PHE A 319 -21.15 17.35 20.85
C PHE A 319 -21.28 16.01 20.11
N ILE A 320 -22.30 15.19 20.42
CA ILE A 320 -22.48 13.88 19.78
C ILE A 320 -22.90 14.05 18.31
N ILE A 321 -23.86 14.95 18.01
CA ILE A 321 -24.37 15.18 16.65
C ILE A 321 -23.30 15.81 15.74
N ALA A 322 -22.38 16.60 16.29
CA ALA A 322 -21.31 17.23 15.52
C ALA A 322 -20.31 16.22 14.91
N CYS A 323 -20.34 14.94 15.30
CA CYS A 323 -19.43 13.93 14.80
C CYS A 323 -19.73 13.56 13.33
N PRO A 324 -18.83 13.86 12.36
CA PRO A 324 -19.06 13.66 10.94
C PRO A 324 -18.73 12.23 10.49
N HIS A 325 -19.42 11.23 10.99
CA HIS A 325 -19.17 9.80 10.72
C HIS A 325 -19.04 9.49 9.22
N ALA A 326 -19.97 10.00 8.42
CA ALA A 326 -20.00 9.76 6.98
C ALA A 326 -18.77 10.35 6.27
N LEU A 327 -18.35 11.56 6.66
CA LEU A 327 -17.18 12.24 6.07
C LEU A 327 -15.90 11.47 6.36
N GLY A 328 -15.74 11.02 7.61
CA GLY A 328 -14.53 10.29 8.07
C GLY A 328 -14.34 8.93 7.41
N LEU A 329 -15.42 8.28 6.95
CA LEU A 329 -15.37 6.96 6.34
C LEU A 329 -15.44 6.98 4.81
N ALA A 330 -16.22 7.89 4.22
CA ALA A 330 -16.51 7.85 2.79
C ALA A 330 -15.27 8.13 1.94
N ILE A 331 -14.48 9.14 2.28
CA ILE A 331 -13.32 9.55 1.47
C ILE A 331 -12.22 8.49 1.50
N PRO A 332 -11.71 8.02 2.67
CA PRO A 332 -10.72 6.95 2.70
C PRO A 332 -11.20 5.67 2.00
N LEU A 333 -12.48 5.30 2.18
CA LEU A 333 -13.04 4.11 1.54
C LEU A 333 -13.06 4.21 0.01
N VAL A 334 -13.42 5.37 -0.54
CA VAL A 334 -13.41 5.60 -2.00
C VAL A 334 -11.98 5.53 -2.54
N VAL A 335 -11.02 6.20 -1.90
CA VAL A 335 -9.61 6.17 -2.29
C VAL A 335 -9.07 4.75 -2.24
N ALA A 336 -9.33 4.02 -1.17
CA ALA A 336 -8.91 2.64 -1.02
C ALA A 336 -9.54 1.72 -2.09
N ARG A 337 -10.83 1.92 -2.40
CA ARG A 337 -11.53 1.17 -3.46
C ARG A 337 -10.96 1.46 -4.85
N LEU A 338 -10.69 2.72 -5.16
CA LEU A 338 -10.06 3.13 -6.43
C LEU A 338 -8.67 2.53 -6.58
N THR A 339 -7.85 2.60 -5.52
CA THR A 339 -6.50 2.00 -5.52
C THR A 339 -6.58 0.48 -5.71
N GLY A 340 -7.54 -0.19 -5.07
CA GLY A 340 -7.75 -1.62 -5.23
C GLY A 340 -8.19 -2.02 -6.65
N ILE A 341 -9.08 -1.25 -7.28
CA ILE A 341 -9.49 -1.47 -8.68
C ILE A 341 -8.30 -1.25 -9.62
N ALA A 342 -7.52 -0.18 -9.42
CA ALA A 342 -6.34 0.11 -10.21
C ALA A 342 -5.33 -1.05 -10.15
N ALA A 343 -5.04 -1.56 -8.94
CA ALA A 343 -4.14 -2.69 -8.74
C ALA A 343 -4.64 -3.98 -9.44
N GLN A 344 -5.94 -4.26 -9.42
CA GLN A 344 -6.55 -5.40 -10.15
C GLN A 344 -6.39 -5.27 -11.67
N GLN A 345 -6.27 -4.05 -12.18
CA GLN A 345 -6.02 -3.76 -13.61
C GLN A 345 -4.52 -3.62 -13.94
N GLY A 346 -3.63 -4.00 -13.02
CA GLY A 346 -2.18 -3.88 -13.21
C GLY A 346 -1.63 -2.46 -13.07
N LEU A 347 -2.41 -1.51 -12.56
CA LEU A 347 -1.99 -0.12 -12.36
C LEU A 347 -1.49 0.08 -10.94
N LEU A 348 -0.19 0.34 -10.78
CA LEU A 348 0.40 0.70 -9.49
C LEU A 348 0.28 2.21 -9.27
N ILE A 349 -0.49 2.61 -8.25
CA ILE A 349 -0.68 4.01 -7.91
C ILE A 349 0.50 4.50 -7.05
N GLN A 350 1.38 5.28 -7.65
CA GLN A 350 2.54 5.89 -6.98
C GLN A 350 2.22 7.27 -6.36
N ASN A 351 1.13 7.91 -6.76
CA ASN A 351 0.74 9.23 -6.28
C ASN A 351 -0.79 9.30 -6.10
N ARG A 352 -1.27 9.10 -4.87
CA ARG A 352 -2.69 9.16 -4.54
C ARG A 352 -3.35 10.52 -4.86
N PRO A 353 -2.73 11.67 -4.56
CA PRO A 353 -3.27 12.97 -4.99
C PRO A 353 -3.51 13.11 -6.50
N ALA A 354 -2.75 12.40 -7.34
CA ALA A 354 -2.93 12.42 -8.77
C ALA A 354 -4.24 11.73 -9.22
N LEU A 355 -4.73 10.73 -8.47
CA LEU A 355 -6.00 10.05 -8.77
C LEU A 355 -7.19 11.02 -8.86
N GLU A 356 -7.22 12.03 -7.99
CA GLU A 356 -8.31 13.02 -7.98
C GLU A 356 -8.26 13.95 -9.20
N GLN A 357 -7.13 14.04 -9.89
CA GLN A 357 -6.91 14.93 -11.03
C GLN A 357 -7.07 14.24 -12.38
N VAL A 358 -7.26 12.92 -12.41
CA VAL A 358 -7.38 12.14 -13.66
C VAL A 358 -8.47 12.69 -14.57
N ASN A 359 -9.59 13.15 -14.03
CA ASN A 359 -10.68 13.76 -14.79
C ASN A 359 -10.32 15.13 -15.44
N GLN A 360 -9.21 15.73 -15.05
CA GLN A 360 -8.77 17.04 -15.55
C GLN A 360 -7.63 16.93 -16.57
N LEU A 361 -7.19 15.69 -16.89
CA LEU A 361 -6.15 15.47 -17.88
C LEU A 361 -6.60 15.95 -19.26
N ARG A 362 -5.75 16.74 -19.92
CA ARG A 362 -5.97 17.26 -21.26
C ARG A 362 -4.99 16.65 -22.27
N TYR A 363 -3.84 16.22 -21.81
CA TYR A 363 -2.75 15.68 -22.62
C TYR A 363 -2.25 14.39 -21.99
N ALA A 364 -1.94 13.38 -22.80
CA ALA A 364 -1.26 12.16 -22.41
C ALA A 364 0.04 12.05 -23.20
N LEU A 365 1.18 11.98 -22.50
CA LEU A 365 2.47 11.64 -23.06
C LEU A 365 2.67 10.15 -22.86
N MET A 366 2.88 9.42 -23.96
CA MET A 366 3.04 7.97 -23.91
C MET A 366 4.41 7.60 -24.46
N ASP A 367 5.10 6.71 -23.78
CA ASP A 367 6.30 6.09 -24.32
C ASP A 367 5.93 5.13 -25.47
N LYS A 368 6.87 4.92 -26.40
CA LYS A 368 6.65 4.04 -27.54
C LYS A 368 6.78 2.58 -27.15
N THR A 369 7.93 2.22 -26.58
CA THR A 369 8.32 0.82 -26.40
C THR A 369 7.66 0.22 -25.16
N GLY A 370 6.93 -0.89 -25.29
CA GLY A 370 6.22 -1.53 -24.19
C GLY A 370 4.95 -0.80 -23.72
N THR A 371 4.67 0.42 -24.24
CA THR A 371 3.46 1.21 -23.93
C THR A 371 2.53 1.28 -25.13
N LEU A 372 2.98 1.84 -26.26
CA LEU A 372 2.22 1.86 -27.51
C LEU A 372 2.46 0.60 -28.36
N THR A 373 3.57 -0.08 -28.13
CA THR A 373 3.93 -1.33 -28.78
C THR A 373 3.96 -2.47 -27.79
N ALA A 374 3.70 -3.69 -28.24
CA ALA A 374 3.71 -4.88 -27.40
C ALA A 374 5.13 -5.36 -27.02
N GLY A 375 6.18 -4.69 -27.45
CA GLY A 375 7.57 -5.11 -27.24
C GLY A 375 7.98 -6.38 -28.00
N ASN A 376 7.06 -6.96 -28.76
CA ASN A 376 7.31 -8.15 -29.57
C ASN A 376 7.47 -7.78 -31.02
N PHE A 377 8.64 -8.06 -31.56
CA PHE A 377 8.86 -7.91 -33.01
C PHE A 377 8.12 -9.01 -33.77
N LYS A 378 7.48 -8.63 -34.88
CA LYS A 378 6.84 -9.54 -35.82
C LYS A 378 7.09 -9.07 -37.23
N VAL A 379 7.41 -10.00 -38.12
CA VAL A 379 7.46 -9.69 -39.56
C VAL A 379 6.05 -9.32 -40.02
N GLN A 380 5.85 -8.09 -40.44
CA GLN A 380 4.56 -7.58 -40.92
C GLN A 380 4.43 -7.82 -42.45
N GLN A 381 5.50 -7.58 -43.19
CA GLN A 381 5.50 -7.71 -44.64
C GLN A 381 6.94 -7.85 -45.12
N VAL A 382 7.13 -8.68 -46.14
CA VAL A 382 8.37 -8.78 -46.92
C VAL A 382 8.14 -8.10 -48.26
N LEU A 383 8.96 -7.10 -48.56
CA LEU A 383 8.91 -6.36 -49.84
C LEU A 383 10.12 -6.75 -50.70
N THR A 384 9.85 -7.26 -51.89
CA THR A 384 10.87 -7.57 -52.87
C THR A 384 11.09 -6.36 -53.80
N THR A 385 12.34 -6.01 -54.04
CA THR A 385 12.69 -4.90 -54.96
C THR A 385 13.11 -5.40 -56.33
N THR A 386 13.34 -6.70 -56.45
CA THR A 386 13.73 -7.38 -57.71
C THR A 386 13.01 -8.71 -57.80
N ASP A 387 12.89 -9.24 -59.05
CA ASP A 387 12.31 -10.58 -59.30
C ASP A 387 13.31 -11.74 -59.03
N ALA A 388 14.48 -11.44 -58.44
CA ALA A 388 15.53 -12.41 -58.25
C ALA A 388 15.23 -13.43 -57.11
N MET A 389 14.47 -13.01 -56.10
CA MET A 389 14.05 -13.85 -54.98
C MET A 389 12.58 -13.56 -54.63
N THR A 390 11.86 -14.60 -54.26
CA THR A 390 10.51 -14.46 -53.75
C THR A 390 10.53 -13.98 -52.29
N ALA A 391 9.42 -13.46 -51.81
CA ALA A 391 9.29 -13.01 -50.41
C ALA A 391 9.60 -14.14 -49.38
N ASP A 392 9.20 -15.36 -49.72
CA ASP A 392 9.46 -16.55 -48.86
C ASP A 392 10.95 -16.92 -48.84
N GLU A 393 11.62 -16.86 -49.99
CA GLU A 393 13.07 -17.12 -50.08
C GLU A 393 13.88 -16.07 -49.32
N ILE A 394 13.52 -14.79 -49.42
CA ILE A 394 14.15 -13.72 -48.65
C ILE A 394 13.97 -13.96 -47.14
N LEU A 395 12.76 -14.31 -46.73
CA LEU A 395 12.46 -14.56 -45.32
C LEU A 395 13.21 -15.78 -44.79
N GLN A 396 13.28 -16.88 -45.54
CA GLN A 396 14.05 -18.08 -45.21
C GLN A 396 15.54 -17.80 -45.13
N THR A 397 16.10 -17.04 -46.08
CA THR A 397 17.51 -16.62 -46.06
C THR A 397 17.83 -15.78 -44.83
N ALA A 398 17.02 -14.77 -44.55
CA ALA A 398 17.21 -13.94 -43.36
C ALA A 398 17.09 -14.74 -42.04
N ALA A 399 16.12 -15.63 -41.95
CA ALA A 399 15.95 -16.50 -40.78
C ALA A 399 17.12 -17.48 -40.62
N ALA A 400 17.65 -18.01 -41.72
CA ALA A 400 18.82 -18.89 -41.70
C ALA A 400 20.08 -18.19 -41.18
N LEU A 401 20.33 -16.96 -41.64
CA LEU A 401 21.42 -16.11 -41.15
C LEU A 401 21.33 -15.78 -39.68
N GLU A 402 20.14 -15.60 -39.14
CA GLU A 402 19.91 -15.28 -37.75
C GLU A 402 19.74 -16.54 -36.87
N GLN A 403 19.89 -17.74 -37.42
CA GLN A 403 19.79 -18.99 -36.68
C GLN A 403 20.93 -19.09 -35.64
N GLY A 404 20.56 -19.08 -34.36
CA GLY A 404 21.51 -19.07 -33.25
C GLY A 404 21.71 -17.68 -32.61
N SER A 405 21.16 -16.63 -33.17
CA SER A 405 21.12 -15.30 -32.56
C SER A 405 20.03 -15.21 -31.49
N THR A 406 20.36 -14.63 -30.34
CA THR A 406 19.41 -14.36 -29.26
C THR A 406 18.71 -13.00 -29.41
N HIS A 407 18.96 -12.29 -30.50
CA HIS A 407 18.38 -10.98 -30.74
C HIS A 407 16.84 -11.10 -30.97
N PRO A 408 16.01 -10.20 -30.44
CA PRO A 408 14.56 -10.24 -30.61
C PRO A 408 14.09 -10.24 -32.09
N LEU A 409 14.83 -9.59 -32.98
CA LEU A 409 14.58 -9.62 -34.43
C LEU A 409 14.80 -11.03 -35.00
N ALA A 410 15.84 -11.72 -34.59
CA ALA A 410 16.13 -13.10 -35.01
C ALA A 410 14.97 -14.03 -34.65
N THR A 411 14.50 -13.95 -33.40
CA THR A 411 13.34 -14.73 -32.92
C THR A 411 12.10 -14.45 -33.79
N SER A 412 11.88 -13.20 -34.17
CA SER A 412 10.76 -12.81 -35.03
C SER A 412 10.85 -13.41 -36.46
N LEU A 413 12.03 -13.41 -37.04
CA LEU A 413 12.29 -13.99 -38.35
C LEU A 413 12.09 -15.51 -38.33
N LEU A 414 12.66 -16.17 -37.32
CA LEU A 414 12.53 -17.62 -37.11
C LEU A 414 11.08 -18.07 -36.90
N GLN A 415 10.27 -17.28 -36.19
CA GLN A 415 8.85 -17.55 -35.98
C GLN A 415 7.98 -17.33 -37.22
N ALA A 416 8.43 -16.51 -38.17
CA ALA A 416 7.68 -16.19 -39.36
C ALA A 416 7.87 -17.23 -40.48
N VAL A 417 8.91 -18.06 -40.41
CA VAL A 417 9.21 -19.10 -41.40
C VAL A 417 8.55 -20.42 -41.06
N THR A 418 7.96 -21.07 -42.01
CA THR A 418 7.45 -22.45 -41.94
C THR A 418 8.25 -23.34 -42.87
N GLY A 419 8.97 -24.33 -42.36
CA GLY A 419 9.78 -25.26 -43.12
C GLY A 419 11.25 -25.29 -42.73
N ASP A 420 12.04 -26.10 -43.45
CA ASP A 420 13.46 -26.24 -43.22
C ASP A 420 14.24 -25.00 -43.67
N LEU A 421 15.18 -24.57 -42.87
CA LEU A 421 16.04 -23.42 -43.18
C LEU A 421 17.28 -23.89 -44.00
N PRO A 422 17.73 -23.08 -44.97
CA PRO A 422 18.98 -23.40 -45.68
C PRO A 422 20.19 -23.38 -44.71
N THR A 423 21.18 -24.21 -45.01
CA THR A 423 22.40 -24.29 -44.20
C THR A 423 23.29 -23.09 -44.54
N VAL A 424 23.69 -22.34 -43.50
CA VAL A 424 24.60 -21.20 -43.62
C VAL A 424 26.03 -21.65 -43.30
N MET A 425 26.97 -21.29 -44.15
CA MET A 425 28.39 -21.48 -43.97
C MET A 425 29.09 -20.12 -43.73
N HIS A 426 30.19 -20.11 -42.98
CA HIS A 426 30.97 -18.90 -42.69
C HIS A 426 30.12 -17.74 -42.12
N GLN A 427 29.23 -18.08 -41.20
CA GLN A 427 28.41 -17.09 -40.49
C GLN A 427 29.31 -16.20 -39.61
N GLU A 428 29.17 -14.89 -39.74
CA GLU A 428 29.92 -13.90 -38.98
C GLU A 428 28.96 -12.80 -38.47
N THR A 429 29.02 -12.50 -37.19
CA THR A 429 28.28 -11.38 -36.60
C THR A 429 29.16 -10.13 -36.60
N ILE A 430 28.71 -9.08 -37.25
CA ILE A 430 29.42 -7.79 -37.30
C ILE A 430 28.74 -6.88 -36.25
N PRO A 431 29.42 -6.55 -35.13
CA PRO A 431 28.82 -5.72 -34.09
C PRO A 431 28.31 -4.37 -34.64
N GLY A 432 26.99 -4.09 -34.37
CA GLY A 432 26.35 -2.86 -34.82
C GLY A 432 25.94 -2.80 -36.29
N ALA A 433 26.23 -3.83 -37.08
CA ALA A 433 25.89 -3.87 -38.53
C ALA A 433 24.92 -5.02 -38.89
N GLY A 434 25.13 -6.23 -38.34
CA GLY A 434 24.26 -7.36 -38.67
C GLY A 434 25.00 -8.70 -38.67
N VAL A 435 24.44 -9.66 -39.42
CA VAL A 435 25.00 -11.00 -39.60
C VAL A 435 25.24 -11.24 -41.07
N THR A 436 26.37 -11.87 -41.38
CA THR A 436 26.75 -12.25 -42.75
C THR A 436 26.97 -13.75 -42.84
N GLY A 437 26.85 -14.32 -44.04
CA GLY A 437 27.12 -15.74 -44.25
C GLY A 437 26.95 -16.16 -45.70
N MET A 438 27.33 -17.40 -45.99
CA MET A 438 27.15 -18.01 -47.33
C MET A 438 26.08 -19.08 -47.29
N ILE A 439 25.16 -19.06 -48.26
CA ILE A 439 24.17 -20.08 -48.54
C ILE A 439 24.41 -20.61 -49.96
N GLY A 440 24.90 -21.83 -50.05
CA GLY A 440 25.44 -22.35 -51.31
C GLY A 440 26.69 -21.58 -51.75
N ASP A 441 26.67 -21.02 -52.96
CA ASP A 441 27.76 -20.20 -53.49
C ASP A 441 27.53 -18.69 -53.34
N ASP A 442 26.36 -18.28 -52.76
CA ASP A 442 25.98 -16.88 -52.66
C ASP A 442 26.33 -16.33 -51.26
N TYR A 443 26.86 -15.10 -51.24
CA TYR A 443 27.15 -14.35 -50.02
C TYR A 443 26.03 -13.37 -49.68
N PHE A 444 25.56 -13.43 -48.45
CA PHE A 444 24.51 -12.56 -47.90
C PHE A 444 25.04 -11.75 -46.74
N ALA A 445 24.55 -10.47 -46.61
CA ALA A 445 24.93 -9.54 -45.55
C ALA A 445 23.75 -8.61 -45.17
#